data_446eff3c5f32ed65531a04b4ed2e7a16
#
_entry.id   446eff3c5f32ed65531a04b4ed2e7a16
#
_cell.length_a   1.000
_cell.length_b   1.000
_cell.length_c   1.000
_cell.angle_alpha   90.00
_cell.angle_beta   90.00
_cell.angle_gamma   90.00
#
_symmetry.space_group_name_H-M   'P 1'
#
loop_
_entity.id
_entity.type
_entity.pdbx_description
1 polymer ?
#
loop_
_entity_poly.entity_id
_entity_poly.type
_entity_poly.pdbx_seq_one_letter_code
_entity_poly.pdbx_strand_id
1 'polypeptide(L)'
;GLLFDVMLHLGTLAAVLLVYHKLIWRLVKEFCRMVRDLFTGKFKWSEMNGDRNLVMMLIIGLLPLFLLFIPIPGTGMNLKDIGESFANGQSIMIVGFSLLLTSILLTLGLMKSKKMVARFEAEPKQGKHHPVGRRRFNVIDALSVGLAQCFAAVLPGLSRSGSTMAAGLLRGINQQ
;
A
#
# COMPACT_ATOMS: atom_id res chain seq x y z
N GLY A 1 -23.37 9.27 -11.32
CA GLY A 1 -23.99 9.12 -10.04
C GLY A 1 -23.39 8.04 -9.15
N LEU A 2 -23.73 8.11 -7.89
CA LEU A 2 -23.22 7.22 -6.81
C LEU A 2 -23.33 5.71 -7.17
N LEU A 3 -24.42 5.31 -7.79
CA LEU A 3 -24.67 3.93 -8.18
C LEU A 3 -23.68 3.44 -9.24
N PHE A 4 -23.32 4.29 -10.19
CA PHE A 4 -22.34 3.99 -11.22
C PHE A 4 -20.93 3.82 -10.60
N ASP A 5 -20.56 4.69 -9.68
CA ASP A 5 -19.27 4.62 -8.98
C ASP A 5 -19.15 3.34 -8.13
N VAL A 6 -20.25 2.96 -7.44
CA VAL A 6 -20.30 1.71 -6.68
C VAL A 6 -20.17 0.50 -7.59
N MET A 7 -20.84 0.48 -8.76
CA MET A 7 -20.75 -0.62 -9.71
C MET A 7 -19.34 -0.76 -10.29
N LEU A 8 -18.66 0.36 -10.60
CA LEU A 8 -17.26 0.35 -11.04
C LEU A 8 -16.34 -0.21 -9.96
N HIS A 9 -16.52 0.19 -8.71
CA HIS A 9 -15.73 -0.34 -7.60
C HIS A 9 -15.96 -1.84 -7.38
N LEU A 10 -17.21 -2.30 -7.45
CA LEU A 10 -17.52 -3.74 -7.35
C LEU A 10 -16.90 -4.53 -8.52
N GLY A 11 -16.96 -3.99 -9.74
CA GLY A 11 -16.36 -4.62 -10.91
C GLY A 11 -14.84 -4.76 -10.78
N THR A 12 -14.16 -3.70 -10.37
CA THR A 12 -12.71 -3.73 -10.14
C THR A 12 -12.33 -4.66 -8.99
N LEU A 13 -13.09 -4.66 -7.90
CA LEU A 13 -12.88 -5.56 -6.77
C LEU A 13 -13.04 -7.02 -7.19
N ALA A 14 -14.09 -7.34 -7.95
CA ALA A 14 -14.32 -8.68 -8.47
C ALA A 14 -13.17 -9.13 -9.39
N ALA A 15 -12.69 -8.25 -10.28
CA ALA A 15 -11.56 -8.55 -11.15
C ALA A 15 -10.28 -8.86 -10.36
N VAL A 16 -9.97 -8.05 -9.34
CA VAL A 16 -8.81 -8.28 -8.46
C VAL A 16 -8.95 -9.60 -7.70
N LEU A 17 -10.14 -9.88 -7.14
CA LEU A 17 -10.40 -11.14 -6.43
C LEU A 17 -10.25 -12.35 -7.36
N LEU A 18 -10.72 -12.27 -8.60
CA LEU A 18 -10.58 -13.35 -9.58
C LEU A 18 -9.12 -13.59 -9.97
N VAL A 19 -8.37 -12.54 -10.27
CA VAL A 19 -6.97 -12.65 -10.69
C VAL A 19 -6.08 -13.14 -9.55
N TYR A 20 -6.25 -12.60 -8.36
CA TYR A 20 -5.39 -12.88 -7.21
C TYR A 20 -5.98 -13.87 -6.20
N HIS A 21 -7.05 -14.61 -6.56
CA HIS A 21 -7.75 -15.53 -5.64
C HIS A 21 -6.81 -16.50 -4.92
N LYS A 22 -5.81 -17.08 -5.60
CA LYS A 22 -4.84 -18.01 -4.99
C LYS A 22 -3.97 -17.32 -3.95
N LEU A 23 -3.51 -16.10 -4.24
CA LEU A 23 -2.71 -15.31 -3.30
C LEU A 23 -3.56 -14.90 -2.09
N ILE A 24 -4.72 -14.34 -2.34
CA ILE A 24 -5.66 -13.89 -1.30
C ILE A 24 -6.01 -15.05 -0.37
N TRP A 25 -6.32 -16.23 -0.93
CA TRP A 25 -6.65 -17.42 -0.14
C TRP A 25 -5.48 -17.90 0.74
N ARG A 26 -4.25 -17.84 0.24
CA ARG A 26 -3.05 -18.12 1.04
C ARG A 26 -2.89 -17.13 2.19
N LEU A 27 -3.04 -15.83 1.92
CA LEU A 27 -2.92 -14.79 2.93
C LEU A 27 -4.00 -14.90 4.00
N VAL A 28 -5.25 -15.19 3.62
CA VAL A 28 -6.37 -15.42 4.57
C VAL A 28 -6.09 -16.61 5.47
N LYS A 29 -5.64 -17.74 4.90
CA LYS A 29 -5.27 -18.91 5.68
C LYS A 29 -4.14 -18.61 6.67
N GLU A 30 -3.12 -17.88 6.21
CA GLU A 30 -1.98 -17.54 7.06
C GLU A 30 -2.37 -16.53 8.15
N PHE A 31 -3.25 -15.59 7.85
CA PHE A 31 -3.83 -14.69 8.83
C PHE A 31 -4.59 -15.48 9.94
N CYS A 32 -5.45 -16.42 9.55
CA CYS A 32 -6.17 -17.25 10.52
C CYS A 32 -5.22 -18.10 11.38
N ARG A 33 -4.15 -18.64 10.78
CA ARG A 33 -3.12 -19.36 11.52
C ARG A 33 -2.39 -18.44 12.50
N MET A 34 -2.04 -17.24 12.07
CA MET A 34 -1.35 -16.26 12.90
C MET A 34 -2.21 -15.82 14.08
N VAL A 35 -3.49 -15.59 13.87
CA VAL A 35 -4.46 -15.30 14.95
C VAL A 35 -4.53 -16.47 15.92
N ARG A 36 -4.65 -17.71 15.43
CA ARG A 36 -4.66 -18.92 16.28
C ARG A 36 -3.37 -19.05 17.08
N ASP A 37 -2.23 -18.84 16.45
CA ASP A 37 -0.92 -18.94 17.10
C ASP A 37 -0.73 -17.88 18.19
N LEU A 38 -1.34 -16.68 17.99
CA LEU A 38 -1.36 -15.60 18.98
C LEU A 38 -2.17 -16.01 20.22
N PHE A 39 -3.37 -16.60 20.03
CA PHE A 39 -4.22 -17.08 21.13
C PHE A 39 -3.63 -18.29 21.85
N THR A 40 -2.85 -19.13 21.16
CA THR A 40 -2.20 -20.31 21.75
C THR A 40 -0.80 -20.05 22.32
N GLY A 41 -0.31 -18.80 22.25
CA GLY A 41 1.00 -18.41 22.75
C GLY A 41 2.19 -19.02 21.99
N LYS A 42 1.95 -19.60 20.81
CA LYS A 42 2.97 -20.25 19.97
C LYS A 42 3.56 -19.34 18.90
N PHE A 43 3.32 -18.05 19.00
CA PHE A 43 3.81 -17.08 18.01
C PHE A 43 5.33 -16.90 18.13
N LYS A 44 6.09 -17.28 17.09
CA LYS A 44 7.53 -17.12 17.01
C LYS A 44 7.91 -16.20 15.85
N TRP A 45 8.53 -15.06 16.14
CA TRP A 45 9.08 -14.14 15.13
C TRP A 45 10.17 -14.78 14.26
N SER A 46 10.88 -15.76 14.81
CA SER A 46 12.00 -16.45 14.16
C SER A 46 11.58 -17.36 12.99
N GLU A 47 10.34 -17.82 12.97
CA GLU A 47 9.82 -18.78 11.98
C GLU A 47 8.84 -18.13 10.98
N MET A 48 9.11 -16.88 10.57
CA MET A 48 8.24 -16.16 9.65
C MET A 48 8.42 -16.63 8.20
N ASN A 49 7.46 -17.37 7.68
CA ASN A 49 7.32 -17.65 6.26
C ASN A 49 7.07 -16.34 5.47
N GLY A 50 7.38 -16.34 4.16
CA GLY A 50 7.17 -15.18 3.30
C GLY A 50 5.72 -14.65 3.34
N ASP A 51 4.73 -15.54 3.32
CA ASP A 51 3.31 -15.17 3.37
C ASP A 51 2.93 -14.57 4.74
N ARG A 52 3.46 -15.11 5.84
CA ARG A 52 3.28 -14.58 7.21
C ARG A 52 3.90 -13.19 7.36
N ASN A 53 5.12 -13.00 6.82
CA ASN A 53 5.75 -11.69 6.80
C ASN A 53 4.92 -10.67 6.01
N LEU A 54 4.36 -11.07 4.88
CA LEU A 54 3.53 -10.20 4.05
C LEU A 54 2.23 -9.80 4.77
N VAL A 55 1.57 -10.74 5.43
CA VAL A 55 0.37 -10.47 6.26
C VAL A 55 0.71 -9.49 7.39
N MET A 56 1.82 -9.72 8.10
CA MET A 56 2.26 -8.82 9.18
C MET A 56 2.54 -7.41 8.67
N MET A 57 3.23 -7.29 7.53
CA MET A 57 3.53 -5.98 6.93
C MET A 57 2.27 -5.28 6.42
N LEU A 58 1.27 -6.02 5.93
CA LEU A 58 -0.04 -5.45 5.59
C LEU A 58 -0.73 -4.89 6.83
N ILE A 59 -0.73 -5.62 7.94
CA ILE A 59 -1.32 -5.13 9.21
C ILE A 59 -0.61 -3.86 9.68
N ILE A 60 0.73 -3.87 9.69
CA ILE A 60 1.53 -2.70 10.08
C ILE A 60 1.26 -1.52 9.13
N GLY A 61 1.12 -1.77 7.82
CA GLY A 61 0.80 -0.75 6.84
C GLY A 61 -0.61 -0.16 6.98
N LEU A 62 -1.54 -0.90 7.60
CA LEU A 62 -2.88 -0.40 7.91
C LEU A 62 -2.92 0.42 9.21
N LEU A 63 -1.97 0.21 10.14
CA LEU A 63 -1.97 0.92 11.42
C LEU A 63 -2.04 2.45 11.27
N PRO A 64 -1.28 3.09 10.36
CA PRO A 64 -1.36 4.55 10.20
C PRO A 64 -2.76 5.04 9.80
N LEU A 65 -3.57 4.23 9.10
CA LEU A 65 -4.93 4.63 8.75
C LEU A 65 -5.83 4.82 9.97
N PHE A 66 -5.58 4.08 11.06
CA PHE A 66 -6.32 4.28 12.31
C PHE A 66 -6.07 5.65 12.92
N LEU A 67 -4.94 6.30 12.63
CA LEU A 67 -4.66 7.67 13.05
C LEU A 67 -5.67 8.67 12.46
N LEU A 68 -6.27 8.36 11.31
CA LEU A 68 -7.28 9.20 10.67
C LEU A 68 -8.58 9.30 11.49
N PHE A 69 -8.85 8.32 12.34
CA PHE A 69 -10.04 8.27 13.18
C PHE A 69 -9.81 8.89 14.57
N ILE A 70 -8.57 9.27 14.91
CA ILE A 70 -8.28 9.89 16.20
C ILE A 70 -8.78 11.34 16.18
N PRO A 71 -9.65 11.73 17.12
CA PRO A 71 -10.11 13.11 17.21
C PRO A 71 -8.96 14.04 17.59
N ILE A 72 -8.84 15.15 16.87
CA ILE A 72 -7.82 16.17 17.17
C ILE A 72 -8.25 16.92 18.43
N PRO A 73 -7.41 16.92 19.48
CA PRO A 73 -7.72 17.65 20.70
C PRO A 73 -8.00 19.13 20.41
N GLY A 74 -9.15 19.62 20.80
CA GLY A 74 -9.54 21.02 20.66
C GLY A 74 -10.43 21.37 19.47
N THR A 75 -10.56 20.54 18.45
CA THR A 75 -11.43 20.78 17.27
C THR A 75 -12.65 19.88 17.21
N GLY A 76 -12.63 18.74 17.92
CA GLY A 76 -13.67 17.71 17.82
C GLY A 76 -13.79 17.02 16.44
N MET A 77 -12.93 17.39 15.50
CA MET A 77 -12.88 16.83 14.15
C MET A 77 -11.78 15.76 14.06
N ASN A 78 -12.04 14.71 13.27
CA ASN A 78 -11.04 13.72 12.92
C ASN A 78 -10.23 14.21 11.70
N LEU A 79 -9.02 13.67 11.52
CA LEU A 79 -8.23 13.93 10.30
C LEU A 79 -9.01 13.57 9.02
N LYS A 80 -9.86 12.55 9.10
CA LYS A 80 -10.77 12.15 8.02
C LYS A 80 -11.76 13.27 7.67
N ASP A 81 -12.35 13.91 8.66
CA ASP A 81 -13.34 15.00 8.48
C ASP A 81 -12.71 16.23 7.81
N ILE A 82 -11.44 16.49 8.13
CA ILE A 82 -10.65 17.53 7.45
C ILE A 82 -10.47 17.17 5.96
N GLY A 83 -10.11 15.92 5.66
CA GLY A 83 -10.01 15.44 4.27
C GLY A 83 -11.33 15.57 3.51
N GLU A 84 -12.45 15.24 4.14
CA GLU A 84 -13.78 15.38 3.57
C GLU A 84 -14.17 16.84 3.36
N SER A 85 -13.79 17.73 4.27
CA SER A 85 -14.04 19.18 4.11
C SER A 85 -13.25 19.76 2.93
N PHE A 86 -12.02 19.32 2.71
CA PHE A 86 -11.24 19.69 1.51
C PHE A 86 -11.85 19.11 0.23
N ALA A 87 -12.40 17.90 0.27
CA ALA A 87 -13.07 17.29 -0.87
C ALA A 87 -14.39 17.99 -1.21
N ASN A 88 -15.16 18.38 -0.20
CA ASN A 88 -16.45 19.08 -0.36
C ASN A 88 -16.27 20.55 -0.76
N GLY A 89 -15.15 21.17 -0.45
CA GLY A 89 -14.81 22.54 -0.83
C GLY A 89 -14.57 22.75 -2.33
N GLN A 90 -14.66 21.69 -3.14
CA GLN A 90 -14.60 21.68 -4.62
C GLN A 90 -13.51 22.59 -5.22
N SER A 91 -12.39 22.73 -4.57
CA SER A 91 -11.28 23.46 -5.16
C SER A 91 -10.62 22.62 -6.26
N ILE A 92 -11.02 22.88 -7.52
CA ILE A 92 -10.42 22.24 -8.71
C ILE A 92 -8.89 22.34 -8.68
N MET A 93 -8.36 23.44 -8.12
CA MET A 93 -6.91 23.61 -7.97
C MET A 93 -6.28 22.57 -7.05
N ILE A 94 -6.90 22.23 -5.91
CA ILE A 94 -6.39 21.22 -4.97
C ILE A 94 -6.40 19.86 -5.64
N VAL A 95 -7.47 19.50 -6.33
CA VAL A 95 -7.58 18.24 -7.07
C VAL A 95 -6.52 18.17 -8.17
N GLY A 96 -6.36 19.24 -8.97
CA GLY A 96 -5.35 19.33 -10.01
C GLY A 96 -3.93 19.18 -9.47
N PHE A 97 -3.61 19.86 -8.37
CA PHE A 97 -2.31 19.72 -7.70
C PHE A 97 -2.06 18.31 -7.17
N SER A 98 -3.08 17.69 -6.57
CA SER A 98 -3.01 16.31 -6.07
C SER A 98 -2.78 15.28 -7.19
N LEU A 99 -3.40 15.47 -8.35
CA LEU A 99 -3.17 14.65 -9.53
C LEU A 99 -1.76 14.82 -10.09
N LEU A 100 -1.25 16.04 -10.16
CA LEU A 100 0.13 16.33 -10.55
C LEU A 100 1.12 15.67 -9.58
N LEU A 101 0.87 15.77 -8.27
CA LEU A 101 1.70 15.13 -7.24
C LEU A 101 1.71 13.62 -7.42
N THR A 102 0.56 12.99 -7.68
CA THR A 102 0.47 11.54 -7.96
C THR A 102 1.32 11.16 -9.18
N SER A 103 1.21 11.96 -10.26
CA SER A 103 1.98 11.72 -11.49
C SER A 103 3.48 11.81 -11.26
N ILE A 104 3.93 12.83 -10.52
CA ILE A 104 5.34 12.99 -10.16
C ILE A 104 5.83 11.79 -9.31
N LEU A 105 5.08 11.42 -8.27
CA LEU A 105 5.43 10.29 -7.40
C LEU A 105 5.56 8.98 -8.19
N LEU A 106 4.60 8.69 -9.07
CA LEU A 106 4.63 7.50 -9.92
C LEU A 106 5.81 7.53 -10.89
N THR A 107 6.07 8.67 -11.52
CA THR A 107 7.20 8.83 -12.45
C THR A 107 8.52 8.58 -11.74
N LEU A 108 8.73 9.17 -10.57
CA LEU A 108 9.93 8.97 -9.76
C LEU A 108 10.09 7.51 -9.32
N GLY A 109 8.99 6.88 -8.90
CA GLY A 109 8.97 5.46 -8.54
C GLY A 109 9.36 4.55 -9.71
N LEU A 110 8.76 4.78 -10.88
CA LEU A 110 9.06 4.03 -12.10
C LEU A 110 10.47 4.26 -12.61
N MET A 111 10.98 5.49 -12.56
CA MET A 111 12.36 5.79 -12.94
C MET A 111 13.36 5.04 -12.05
N LYS A 112 13.10 4.98 -10.74
CA LYS A 112 13.93 4.24 -9.80
C LYS A 112 13.86 2.73 -10.07
N SER A 113 12.67 2.21 -10.31
CA SER A 113 12.47 0.80 -10.68
C SER A 113 13.22 0.45 -11.97
N LYS A 114 13.07 1.26 -13.03
CA LYS A 114 13.81 1.06 -14.30
C LYS A 114 15.33 1.08 -14.11
N LYS A 115 15.86 2.03 -13.33
CA LYS A 115 17.30 2.08 -13.02
C LYS A 115 17.77 0.83 -12.27
N MET A 116 16.94 0.30 -11.39
CA MET A 116 17.25 -0.91 -10.64
C MET A 116 17.27 -2.13 -11.58
N VAL A 117 16.28 -2.28 -12.46
CA VAL A 117 16.24 -3.35 -13.48
C VAL A 117 17.48 -3.27 -14.39
N ALA A 118 17.77 -2.09 -14.94
CA ALA A 118 18.92 -1.89 -15.83
C ALA A 118 20.27 -2.22 -15.16
N ARG A 119 20.43 -1.94 -13.86
CA ARG A 119 21.64 -2.35 -13.11
C ARG A 119 21.75 -3.87 -13.00
N PHE A 120 20.65 -4.56 -12.75
CA PHE A 120 20.63 -6.02 -12.67
C PHE A 120 20.89 -6.70 -14.02
N GLU A 121 20.44 -6.09 -15.12
CA GLU A 121 20.73 -6.58 -16.47
C GLU A 121 22.19 -6.36 -16.90
N ALA A 122 22.81 -5.31 -16.37
CA ALA A 122 24.22 -4.97 -16.65
C ALA A 122 25.23 -5.78 -15.82
N GLU A 123 24.82 -6.41 -14.72
CA GLU A 123 25.68 -7.28 -13.93
C GLU A 123 25.90 -8.62 -14.64
N PRO A 124 27.17 -9.07 -14.79
CA PRO A 124 27.47 -10.36 -15.43
C PRO A 124 26.79 -11.49 -14.63
N LYS A 125 26.03 -12.30 -15.34
CA LYS A 125 25.24 -13.42 -14.79
C LYS A 125 26.15 -14.48 -14.16
N GLN A 126 26.59 -14.27 -12.94
CA GLN A 126 27.22 -15.32 -12.15
C GLN A 126 26.12 -16.19 -11.53
N GLY A 127 25.63 -17.15 -12.27
CA GLY A 127 25.02 -18.42 -11.81
C GLY A 127 23.84 -18.44 -10.85
N LYS A 128 23.39 -17.31 -10.29
CA LYS A 128 22.24 -17.24 -9.37
C LYS A 128 21.25 -16.19 -9.87
N HIS A 129 20.07 -16.62 -10.28
CA HIS A 129 18.94 -15.74 -10.56
C HIS A 129 18.56 -14.99 -9.27
N HIS A 130 19.17 -13.83 -9.03
CA HIS A 130 18.71 -12.93 -7.99
C HIS A 130 17.50 -12.15 -8.49
N PRO A 131 16.37 -12.18 -7.76
CA PRO A 131 15.21 -11.40 -8.17
C PRO A 131 15.52 -9.91 -8.13
N VAL A 132 15.06 -9.18 -9.14
CA VAL A 132 15.19 -7.73 -9.21
C VAL A 132 14.42 -7.10 -8.05
N GLY A 133 15.11 -6.40 -7.15
CA GLY A 133 14.51 -5.78 -5.98
C GLY A 133 14.37 -6.71 -4.78
N ARG A 134 13.93 -6.13 -3.65
CA ARG A 134 13.75 -6.86 -2.41
C ARG A 134 12.39 -7.58 -2.39
N ARG A 135 12.39 -8.88 -2.15
CA ARG A 135 11.16 -9.68 -1.97
C ARG A 135 10.56 -9.61 -0.57
N ARG A 136 11.38 -9.30 0.44
CA ARG A 136 10.92 -9.21 1.84
C ARG A 136 10.60 -7.77 2.18
N PHE A 137 9.38 -7.54 2.59
CA PHE A 137 8.93 -6.31 3.19
C PHE A 137 9.52 -6.15 4.59
N ASN A 138 10.01 -4.94 4.88
CA ASN A 138 10.42 -4.54 6.21
C ASN A 138 9.36 -3.64 6.85
N VAL A 139 9.42 -3.49 8.18
CA VAL A 139 8.51 -2.60 8.92
C VAL A 139 8.53 -1.16 8.38
N ILE A 140 9.71 -0.66 8.01
CA ILE A 140 9.85 0.69 7.43
C ILE A 140 9.16 0.78 6.07
N ASP A 141 9.18 -0.28 5.27
CA ASP A 141 8.49 -0.32 3.98
C ASP A 141 6.96 -0.28 4.20
N ALA A 142 6.47 -1.08 5.15
CA ALA A 142 5.06 -1.12 5.51
C ALA A 142 4.56 0.23 6.05
N LEU A 143 5.33 0.87 6.94
CA LEU A 143 5.02 2.20 7.46
C LEU A 143 5.06 3.27 6.36
N SER A 144 6.04 3.22 5.45
CA SER A 144 6.12 4.15 4.32
C SER A 144 4.89 4.06 3.41
N VAL A 145 4.46 2.84 3.09
CA VAL A 145 3.23 2.59 2.31
C VAL A 145 2.00 3.04 3.09
N GLY A 146 1.93 2.75 4.39
CA GLY A 146 0.81 3.15 5.26
C GLY A 146 0.70 4.67 5.40
N LEU A 147 1.82 5.39 5.55
CA LEU A 147 1.83 6.86 5.56
C LEU A 147 1.40 7.42 4.21
N ALA A 148 1.88 6.86 3.09
CA ALA A 148 1.43 7.27 1.76
C ALA A 148 -0.09 7.09 1.59
N GLN A 149 -0.66 6.01 2.17
CA GLN A 149 -2.11 5.80 2.22
C GLN A 149 -2.83 6.88 3.03
N CYS A 150 -2.30 7.28 4.19
CA CYS A 150 -2.89 8.33 5.01
C CYS A 150 -2.92 9.66 4.27
N PHE A 151 -1.80 10.06 3.66
CA PHE A 151 -1.74 11.29 2.85
C PHE A 151 -2.75 11.24 1.70
N ALA A 152 -2.85 10.10 1.01
CA ALA A 152 -3.80 9.92 -0.08
C ALA A 152 -5.26 9.83 0.39
N ALA A 153 -5.52 9.57 1.66
CA ALA A 153 -6.86 9.58 2.22
C ALA A 153 -7.34 10.99 2.61
N VAL A 154 -6.40 11.87 2.98
CA VAL A 154 -6.69 13.25 3.39
C VAL A 154 -6.76 14.21 2.19
N LEU A 155 -5.90 14.01 1.18
CA LEU A 155 -5.86 14.90 0.00
C LEU A 155 -6.82 14.42 -1.09
N PRO A 156 -7.85 15.21 -1.44
CA PRO A 156 -8.77 14.88 -2.51
C PRO A 156 -8.05 14.87 -3.87
N GLY A 157 -8.34 13.84 -4.69
CA GLY A 157 -7.69 13.68 -5.99
C GLY A 157 -6.34 12.95 -5.94
N LEU A 158 -5.73 12.76 -4.77
CA LEU A 158 -4.52 11.94 -4.66
C LEU A 158 -4.90 10.46 -4.77
N SER A 159 -4.35 9.77 -5.79
CA SER A 159 -4.61 8.35 -6.01
C SER A 159 -4.01 7.52 -4.88
N ARG A 160 -4.85 6.82 -4.09
CA ARG A 160 -4.38 5.92 -3.02
C ARG A 160 -3.49 4.80 -3.57
N SER A 161 -3.96 4.12 -4.61
CA SER A 161 -3.20 3.05 -5.27
C SER A 161 -1.91 3.56 -5.90
N GLY A 162 -1.95 4.72 -6.56
CA GLY A 162 -0.77 5.37 -7.13
C GLY A 162 0.28 5.72 -6.08
N SER A 163 -0.14 6.31 -4.96
CA SER A 163 0.76 6.71 -3.87
C SER A 163 1.39 5.50 -3.16
N THR A 164 0.61 4.45 -2.89
CA THR A 164 1.13 3.22 -2.26
C THR A 164 2.09 2.48 -3.18
N MET A 165 1.78 2.40 -4.48
CA MET A 165 2.66 1.81 -5.48
C MET A 165 3.97 2.59 -5.59
N ALA A 166 3.88 3.93 -5.70
CA ALA A 166 5.07 4.78 -5.77
C ALA A 166 5.94 4.63 -4.52
N ALA A 167 5.36 4.59 -3.31
CA ALA A 167 6.09 4.37 -2.08
C ALA A 167 6.82 3.01 -2.09
N GLY A 168 6.16 1.94 -2.53
CA GLY A 168 6.78 0.63 -2.69
C GLY A 168 7.95 0.63 -3.68
N LEU A 169 7.78 1.25 -4.85
CA LEU A 169 8.82 1.38 -5.87
C LEU A 169 10.02 2.20 -5.38
N LEU A 170 9.75 3.32 -4.70
CA LEU A 170 10.80 4.15 -4.11
C LEU A 170 11.58 3.43 -3.01
N ARG A 171 10.98 2.46 -2.33
CA ARG A 171 11.64 1.58 -1.37
C ARG A 171 12.37 0.40 -2.02
N GLY A 172 12.27 0.24 -3.34
CA GLY A 172 12.94 -0.83 -4.09
C GLY A 172 12.32 -2.21 -3.88
N ILE A 173 11.00 -2.27 -3.68
CA ILE A 173 10.25 -3.51 -3.56
C ILE A 173 10.01 -4.07 -4.97
N ASN A 174 10.16 -5.40 -5.12
CA ASN A 174 9.92 -6.06 -6.38
C ASN A 174 8.44 -6.05 -6.75
N GLN A 175 8.16 -5.84 -8.06
CA GLN A 175 6.81 -5.84 -8.62
C GLN A 175 6.30 -7.25 -9.02
N GLN A 176 7.15 -8.28 -8.93
CA GLN A 176 6.82 -9.66 -9.33
C GLN A 176 6.35 -10.50 -8.15
#